data_b9a23e97e51f15f0ea3826ec3964f6b3
#
_entry.id   b9a23e97e51f15f0ea3826ec3964f6b3
#
_cell.length_a   1.000
_cell.length_b   1.000
_cell.length_c   1.000
_cell.angle_alpha   90.00
_cell.angle_beta   90.00
_cell.angle_gamma   90.00
#
_symmetry.space_group_name_H-M   'P 1'
#
loop_
_entity.id
_entity.type
_entity.pdbx_description
1 polymer ?
#
loop_
_entity_poly.entity_id
_entity_poly.type
_entity_poly.pdbx_seq_one_letter_code
_entity_poly.pdbx_strand_id
1 'polypeptide(L)'
;MSKNSVTKKLITTLALLTCLCGIGTLSVHAAPKAVSFNNNSKKITMFTTQRKQLKVKLSGKYKKSDVVYSSSNKKVATVNKKGVVKALKKGNITVYAQIKGTSKKAKCKVKVFKNVKSIKVVGRKKHYYVGQQYQLNYKTTPKKTLEEITWNSSNDDVATISEDGLLTIKEKGKVKITVYSKETKVKKTYKIKTEEVPQISFKNGNKATVKYGNNYQIVLQYTNHDIEKIQYK
;
A
#
# COMPACT_ATOMS: atom_id res chain seq x y z
N MET A 1 -7.46 -43.35 52.05
CA MET A 1 -6.49 -42.33 52.42
C MET A 1 -6.72 -41.14 51.51
N SER A 2 -7.39 -40.12 52.00
CA SER A 2 -6.86 -38.87 52.48
C SER A 2 -6.42 -37.96 51.31
N LYS A 3 -6.81 -36.74 51.11
CA LYS A 3 -7.45 -35.66 51.85
C LYS A 3 -7.56 -34.44 50.93
N ASN A 4 -8.63 -33.73 51.05
CA ASN A 4 -8.80 -32.30 51.35
C ASN A 4 -8.59 -31.35 50.18
N SER A 5 -9.69 -30.74 49.79
CA SER A 5 -10.32 -29.54 50.38
C SER A 5 -9.51 -28.28 50.10
N VAL A 6 -10.14 -27.30 49.44
CA VAL A 6 -10.46 -26.03 50.05
C VAL A 6 -11.45 -25.24 49.20
N THR A 7 -12.62 -25.08 49.73
CA THR A 7 -13.66 -24.16 49.36
C THR A 7 -13.21 -22.72 49.58
N LYS A 8 -13.48 -21.82 48.63
CA LYS A 8 -13.59 -20.40 48.91
C LYS A 8 -15.00 -19.92 48.60
N LYS A 9 -15.64 -19.55 49.68
CA LYS A 9 -16.99 -18.99 49.80
C LYS A 9 -17.16 -17.79 48.92
N LEU A 10 -18.20 -17.81 48.11
CA LEU A 10 -18.79 -16.60 47.58
C LEU A 10 -20.01 -16.26 48.42
N ILE A 11 -20.00 -15.11 49.01
CA ILE A 11 -21.13 -14.55 49.74
C ILE A 11 -22.12 -14.01 48.73
N THR A 12 -23.21 -14.72 48.57
CA THR A 12 -24.38 -14.26 47.82
C THR A 12 -25.38 -13.70 48.82
N THR A 13 -25.57 -12.41 48.82
CA THR A 13 -26.76 -11.81 49.42
C THR A 13 -27.93 -11.98 48.45
N LEU A 14 -28.80 -12.85 48.82
CA LEU A 14 -30.07 -13.14 48.20
C LEU A 14 -31.09 -12.07 48.58
N ALA A 15 -31.47 -11.24 47.63
CA ALA A 15 -32.71 -10.47 47.75
C ALA A 15 -33.75 -11.10 46.82
N LEU A 16 -34.61 -11.97 47.39
CA LEU A 16 -35.82 -12.41 46.75
C LEU A 16 -36.80 -11.24 46.69
N LEU A 17 -37.15 -10.79 45.51
CA LEU A 17 -38.38 -10.10 45.24
C LEU A 17 -39.05 -10.74 44.03
N THR A 18 -40.04 -11.59 44.33
CA THR A 18 -40.93 -12.19 43.32
C THR A 18 -41.86 -11.15 42.74
N CYS A 19 -41.72 -10.86 41.47
CA CYS A 19 -42.83 -10.32 40.69
C CYS A 19 -42.89 -11.04 39.36
N LEU A 20 -43.96 -11.83 39.20
CA LEU A 20 -44.37 -12.43 37.89
C LEU A 20 -44.69 -11.29 36.95
N CYS A 21 -44.00 -11.20 35.81
CA CYS A 21 -44.59 -10.94 34.49
C CYS A 21 -43.50 -10.79 33.43
N GLY A 22 -43.58 -11.62 32.40
CA GLY A 22 -42.94 -11.30 31.10
C GLY A 22 -41.46 -11.62 30.99
N ILE A 23 -41.10 -12.76 30.38
CA ILE A 23 -39.75 -13.08 29.98
C ILE A 23 -39.39 -12.15 28.79
N GLY A 24 -39.07 -10.91 29.08
CA GLY A 24 -38.35 -10.03 28.15
C GLY A 24 -36.88 -10.19 28.40
N THR A 25 -36.13 -10.71 27.44
CA THR A 25 -34.68 -10.67 27.47
C THR A 25 -34.23 -9.20 27.56
N LEU A 26 -33.82 -8.76 28.76
CA LEU A 26 -33.20 -7.46 28.93
C LEU A 26 -31.87 -7.47 28.15
N SER A 27 -31.94 -7.06 26.91
CA SER A 27 -30.76 -6.71 26.11
C SER A 27 -30.04 -5.56 26.83
N VAL A 28 -29.00 -5.88 27.59
CA VAL A 28 -28.13 -4.86 28.18
C VAL A 28 -27.42 -4.13 27.05
N HIS A 29 -28.08 -3.15 26.48
CA HIS A 29 -27.42 -2.23 25.54
C HIS A 29 -26.44 -1.38 26.39
N ALA A 30 -25.14 -1.59 26.09
CA ALA A 30 -24.11 -0.73 26.68
C ALA A 30 -24.48 0.73 26.43
N ALA A 31 -24.56 1.52 27.47
CA ALA A 31 -24.89 2.94 27.36
C ALA A 31 -24.04 3.64 26.31
N PRO A 32 -24.62 4.44 25.41
CA PRO A 32 -23.88 5.05 24.34
C PRO A 32 -22.72 5.88 24.87
N LYS A 33 -21.51 5.69 24.33
CA LYS A 33 -20.34 6.46 24.77
C LYS A 33 -20.57 7.93 24.48
N ALA A 34 -20.38 8.79 25.48
CA ALA A 34 -20.57 10.24 25.37
C ALA A 34 -19.73 10.86 24.23
N VAL A 35 -18.57 10.28 23.91
CA VAL A 35 -17.75 10.62 22.78
C VAL A 35 -17.16 9.36 22.15
N SER A 36 -17.26 9.25 20.85
CA SER A 36 -16.64 8.16 20.06
C SER A 36 -16.10 8.70 18.74
N PHE A 37 -15.10 8.06 18.19
CA PHE A 37 -14.72 8.29 16.81
C PHE A 37 -15.63 7.49 15.87
N ASN A 38 -15.98 8.06 14.73
CA ASN A 38 -16.64 7.31 13.66
C ASN A 38 -15.79 6.09 13.30
N ASN A 39 -16.39 5.02 12.78
CA ASN A 39 -15.71 3.74 12.53
C ASN A 39 -14.40 3.91 11.74
N ASN A 40 -14.38 4.78 10.71
CA ASN A 40 -13.18 5.07 9.90
C ASN A 40 -12.13 5.94 10.60
N SER A 41 -12.40 6.40 11.82
CA SER A 41 -11.49 7.26 12.60
C SER A 41 -10.93 6.59 13.86
N LYS A 42 -11.24 5.30 14.11
CA LYS A 42 -10.68 4.56 15.26
C LYS A 42 -9.20 4.20 15.04
N LYS A 43 -8.83 3.92 13.80
CA LYS A 43 -7.47 3.62 13.37
C LYS A 43 -7.23 4.28 12.01
N ILE A 44 -6.21 5.12 11.90
CA ILE A 44 -5.86 5.78 10.66
C ILE A 44 -4.38 5.63 10.34
N THR A 45 -4.10 5.57 9.04
CA THR A 45 -2.75 5.64 8.50
C THR A 45 -2.57 6.98 7.81
N MET A 46 -1.40 7.58 7.98
CA MET A 46 -1.03 8.85 7.36
C MET A 46 0.42 8.77 6.89
N PHE A 47 0.75 9.62 5.92
CA PHE A 47 2.13 9.88 5.54
C PHE A 47 2.60 11.22 6.16
N THR A 48 3.90 11.37 6.32
CA THR A 48 4.48 12.64 6.82
C THR A 48 3.99 13.81 5.97
N THR A 49 3.75 14.97 6.62
CA THR A 49 3.14 16.18 6.03
C THR A 49 1.64 16.15 5.79
N GLN A 50 1.00 14.98 5.73
CA GLN A 50 -0.44 14.89 5.55
C GLN A 50 -1.23 15.48 6.72
N ARG A 51 -2.44 15.96 6.41
CA ARG A 51 -3.45 16.39 7.37
C ARG A 51 -4.71 15.56 7.19
N LYS A 52 -5.34 15.16 8.30
CA LYS A 52 -6.58 14.39 8.27
C LYS A 52 -7.52 14.85 9.36
N GLN A 53 -8.77 15.11 8.98
CA GLN A 53 -9.85 15.46 9.92
C GLN A 53 -10.35 14.20 10.63
N LEU A 54 -10.35 14.20 11.95
CA LEU A 54 -11.02 13.19 12.75
C LEU A 54 -12.45 13.64 13.02
N LYS A 55 -13.41 12.75 12.72
CA LYS A 55 -14.83 12.99 13.01
C LYS A 55 -15.23 12.24 14.26
N VAL A 56 -15.79 12.95 15.24
CA VAL A 56 -16.36 12.38 16.46
C VAL A 56 -17.87 12.36 16.39
N LYS A 57 -18.46 11.33 17.00
CA LYS A 57 -19.87 11.26 17.36
C LYS A 57 -20.00 11.61 18.84
N LEU A 58 -20.96 12.47 19.16
CA LEU A 58 -21.28 12.88 20.51
C LEU A 58 -22.70 12.41 20.83
N SER A 59 -22.97 12.06 22.09
CA SER A 59 -24.28 11.68 22.54
C SER A 59 -24.70 12.59 23.71
N GLY A 60 -26.01 12.73 23.87
CA GLY A 60 -26.58 13.58 24.91
C GLY A 60 -26.38 15.08 24.65
N LYS A 61 -26.15 15.84 25.68
CA LYS A 61 -26.07 17.33 25.70
C LYS A 61 -24.74 17.90 25.18
N TYR A 62 -23.79 17.06 24.80
CA TYR A 62 -22.43 17.52 24.45
C TYR A 62 -22.35 18.08 23.03
N LYS A 63 -21.63 19.20 22.88
CA LYS A 63 -21.37 19.89 21.62
C LYS A 63 -19.92 19.71 21.18
N LYS A 64 -19.61 20.00 19.90
CA LYS A 64 -18.23 19.93 19.40
C LYS A 64 -17.26 20.85 20.12
N SER A 65 -17.73 21.97 20.65
CA SER A 65 -16.97 22.91 21.47
C SER A 65 -16.50 22.31 22.80
N ASP A 66 -17.17 21.27 23.29
CA ASP A 66 -16.83 20.61 24.53
C ASP A 66 -15.73 19.56 24.37
N VAL A 67 -15.30 19.31 23.15
CA VAL A 67 -14.28 18.31 22.85
C VAL A 67 -12.90 18.93 22.87
N VAL A 68 -12.02 18.39 23.71
CA VAL A 68 -10.59 18.70 23.73
C VAL A 68 -9.81 17.56 23.07
N TYR A 69 -8.99 17.89 22.09
CA TYR A 69 -8.13 16.94 21.41
C TYR A 69 -6.71 16.98 21.96
N SER A 70 -6.09 15.80 22.09
CA SER A 70 -4.68 15.68 22.46
C SER A 70 -3.99 14.55 21.71
N SER A 71 -2.68 14.67 21.57
CA SER A 71 -1.81 13.66 20.96
C SER A 71 -0.89 13.07 22.01
N SER A 72 -0.73 11.75 22.03
CA SER A 72 0.21 11.07 22.95
C SER A 72 1.68 11.40 22.64
N ASN A 73 1.98 11.87 21.45
CA ASN A 73 3.34 12.33 21.07
C ASN A 73 3.26 13.41 19.99
N LYS A 74 3.37 14.67 20.39
CA LYS A 74 3.33 15.83 19.51
C LYS A 74 4.51 15.91 18.53
N LYS A 75 5.64 15.23 18.81
CA LYS A 75 6.78 15.15 17.89
C LYS A 75 6.48 14.27 16.66
N VAL A 76 5.54 13.32 16.78
CA VAL A 76 5.13 12.43 15.68
C VAL A 76 3.95 13.00 14.91
N ALA A 77 2.91 13.45 15.62
CA ALA A 77 1.78 14.15 15.02
C ALA A 77 1.09 15.06 16.04
N THR A 78 0.61 16.19 15.57
CA THR A 78 -0.19 17.14 16.34
C THR A 78 -1.66 17.03 15.97
N VAL A 79 -2.53 17.50 16.84
CA VAL A 79 -3.96 17.66 16.58
C VAL A 79 -4.41 19.03 17.04
N ASN A 80 -5.20 19.71 16.24
CA ASN A 80 -5.73 21.04 16.60
C ASN A 80 -7.11 20.96 17.28
N LYS A 81 -7.62 22.11 17.75
CA LYS A 81 -8.93 22.22 18.41
C LYS A 81 -10.11 21.72 17.54
N LYS A 82 -9.98 21.76 16.21
CA LYS A 82 -10.99 21.27 15.27
C LYS A 82 -10.86 19.75 15.00
N GLY A 83 -9.90 19.05 15.63
CA GLY A 83 -9.66 17.62 15.42
C GLY A 83 -8.91 17.29 14.12
N VAL A 84 -8.21 18.27 13.51
CA VAL A 84 -7.33 18.02 12.35
C VAL A 84 -5.99 17.53 12.87
N VAL A 85 -5.62 16.30 12.51
CA VAL A 85 -4.31 15.71 12.77
C VAL A 85 -3.35 16.14 11.68
N LYS A 86 -2.16 16.62 12.06
CA LYS A 86 -1.03 16.90 11.17
C LYS A 86 0.10 15.93 11.49
N ALA A 87 0.45 15.06 10.53
CA ALA A 87 1.56 14.13 10.65
C ALA A 87 2.91 14.86 10.44
N LEU A 88 3.88 14.65 11.33
CA LEU A 88 5.18 15.32 11.32
C LEU A 88 6.33 14.34 11.08
N LYS A 89 6.34 13.21 11.79
CA LYS A 89 7.42 12.23 11.77
C LYS A 89 6.87 10.81 11.80
N LYS A 90 7.57 9.86 11.20
CA LYS A 90 7.24 8.42 11.27
C LYS A 90 7.10 7.98 12.73
N GLY A 91 6.03 7.25 13.03
CA GLY A 91 5.78 6.70 14.36
C GLY A 91 4.33 6.30 14.57
N ASN A 92 4.05 5.77 15.74
CA ASN A 92 2.71 5.40 16.19
C ASN A 92 2.31 6.33 17.34
N ILE A 93 1.10 6.85 17.28
CA ILE A 93 0.52 7.65 18.36
C ILE A 93 -0.94 7.30 18.60
N THR A 94 -1.46 7.77 19.71
CA THR A 94 -2.90 7.81 19.97
C THR A 94 -3.34 9.27 20.05
N VAL A 95 -4.37 9.61 19.28
CA VAL A 95 -5.11 10.87 19.45
C VAL A 95 -6.30 10.58 20.36
N TYR A 96 -6.48 11.44 21.34
CA TYR A 96 -7.61 11.41 22.24
C TYR A 96 -8.58 12.54 21.89
N ALA A 97 -9.87 12.25 21.97
CA ALA A 97 -10.94 13.24 22.00
C ALA A 97 -11.65 13.07 23.36
N GLN A 98 -11.58 14.06 24.21
CA GLN A 98 -12.12 14.05 25.58
C GLN A 98 -13.15 15.14 25.76
N ILE A 99 -14.24 14.85 26.46
CA ILE A 99 -15.20 15.86 26.87
C ILE A 99 -14.59 16.67 28.01
N LYS A 100 -14.54 17.99 27.82
CA LYS A 100 -14.00 18.95 28.82
C LYS A 100 -14.66 18.75 30.17
N GLY A 101 -13.84 18.76 31.24
CA GLY A 101 -14.33 18.59 32.62
C GLY A 101 -14.79 17.16 32.97
N THR A 102 -14.56 16.17 32.11
CA THR A 102 -14.94 14.75 32.34
C THR A 102 -13.81 13.78 32.06
N SER A 103 -13.92 12.54 32.56
CA SER A 103 -13.05 11.43 32.23
C SER A 103 -13.43 10.75 30.89
N LYS A 104 -14.56 11.15 30.27
CA LYS A 104 -15.09 10.53 29.05
C LYS A 104 -14.22 10.86 27.83
N LYS A 105 -13.55 9.84 27.26
CA LYS A 105 -12.64 10.01 26.12
C LYS A 105 -12.74 8.90 25.09
N ALA A 106 -12.53 9.25 23.83
CA ALA A 106 -12.33 8.34 22.70
C ALA A 106 -10.85 8.27 22.30
N LYS A 107 -10.43 7.15 21.72
CA LYS A 107 -9.05 6.90 21.25
C LYS A 107 -9.03 6.63 19.77
N CYS A 108 -8.13 7.27 19.05
CA CYS A 108 -7.81 6.97 17.64
C CYS A 108 -6.32 6.60 17.53
N LYS A 109 -6.03 5.39 17.07
CA LYS A 109 -4.66 4.95 16.78
C LYS A 109 -4.22 5.55 15.43
N VAL A 110 -3.12 6.28 15.43
CA VAL A 110 -2.57 6.91 14.21
C VAL A 110 -1.20 6.33 13.94
N LYS A 111 -1.02 5.77 12.75
CA LYS A 111 0.26 5.27 12.28
C LYS A 111 0.77 6.19 11.17
N VAL A 112 1.94 6.79 11.37
CA VAL A 112 2.57 7.71 10.41
C VAL A 112 3.74 7.02 9.74
N PHE A 113 3.75 7.03 8.40
CA PHE A 113 4.83 6.51 7.56
C PHE A 113 5.63 7.67 6.94
N LYS A 114 6.87 7.39 6.57
CA LYS A 114 7.65 8.32 5.75
C LYS A 114 7.15 8.29 4.31
N ASN A 115 7.11 9.45 3.68
CA ASN A 115 6.87 9.59 2.26
C ASN A 115 7.99 8.96 1.44
N VAL A 116 7.66 8.48 0.24
CA VAL A 116 8.65 8.11 -0.78
C VAL A 116 9.44 9.36 -1.17
N LYS A 117 10.76 9.25 -1.15
CA LYS A 117 11.69 10.32 -1.54
C LYS A 117 12.28 10.09 -2.93
N SER A 118 12.48 8.83 -3.28
CA SER A 118 13.00 8.44 -4.60
C SER A 118 12.55 7.05 -5.00
N ILE A 119 12.49 6.82 -6.30
CA ILE A 119 12.20 5.53 -6.92
C ILE A 119 13.35 5.21 -7.87
N LYS A 120 13.85 3.97 -7.81
CA LYS A 120 14.85 3.43 -8.74
C LYS A 120 14.27 2.23 -9.46
N VAL A 121 14.32 2.23 -10.79
CA VAL A 121 13.94 1.07 -11.61
C VAL A 121 15.08 0.06 -11.64
N VAL A 122 14.75 -1.22 -11.55
CA VAL A 122 15.65 -2.36 -11.68
C VAL A 122 15.11 -3.34 -12.72
N GLY A 123 15.95 -4.21 -13.27
CA GLY A 123 15.56 -5.13 -14.33
C GLY A 123 15.62 -4.53 -15.74
N ARG A 124 16.19 -3.32 -15.90
CA ARG A 124 16.38 -2.70 -17.21
C ARG A 124 17.34 -3.52 -18.08
N LYS A 125 17.02 -3.59 -19.37
CA LYS A 125 17.88 -4.21 -20.38
C LYS A 125 18.52 -3.14 -21.26
N LYS A 126 19.54 -3.52 -22.00
CA LYS A 126 20.21 -2.67 -23.00
C LYS A 126 19.37 -2.59 -24.28
N HIS A 127 18.78 -3.70 -24.68
CA HIS A 127 17.95 -3.83 -25.87
C HIS A 127 16.56 -4.36 -25.51
N TYR A 128 15.56 -3.94 -26.26
CA TYR A 128 14.15 -4.32 -26.11
C TYR A 128 13.61 -4.68 -27.49
N TYR A 129 13.20 -5.93 -27.66
CA TYR A 129 12.80 -6.46 -28.96
C TYR A 129 11.30 -6.64 -29.07
N VAL A 130 10.76 -6.38 -30.26
CA VAL A 130 9.34 -6.56 -30.58
C VAL A 130 8.91 -8.01 -30.30
N GLY A 131 7.72 -8.18 -29.75
CA GLY A 131 7.17 -9.48 -29.33
C GLY A 131 7.71 -10.01 -28.01
N GLN A 132 8.69 -9.36 -27.36
CA GLN A 132 9.29 -9.81 -26.12
C GLN A 132 8.67 -9.13 -24.90
N GLN A 133 8.80 -9.82 -23.75
CA GLN A 133 8.38 -9.31 -22.44
C GLN A 133 9.58 -9.19 -21.50
N TYR A 134 9.55 -8.16 -20.66
CA TYR A 134 10.63 -7.85 -19.71
C TYR A 134 10.06 -7.50 -18.35
N GLN A 135 10.46 -8.22 -17.31
CA GLN A 135 10.07 -7.90 -15.95
C GLN A 135 10.90 -6.72 -15.44
N LEU A 136 10.24 -5.60 -15.20
CA LEU A 136 10.80 -4.45 -14.50
C LEU A 136 10.34 -4.45 -13.05
N ASN A 137 11.21 -4.00 -12.18
CA ASN A 137 10.92 -3.84 -10.76
C ASN A 137 11.35 -2.45 -10.31
N TYR A 138 10.95 -2.07 -9.10
CA TYR A 138 11.39 -0.80 -8.51
C TYR A 138 11.89 -0.99 -7.07
N LYS A 139 12.72 -0.06 -6.63
CA LYS A 139 13.12 0.11 -5.23
C LYS A 139 12.80 1.52 -4.81
N THR A 140 12.25 1.70 -3.61
CA THR A 140 11.93 3.02 -3.04
C THR A 140 12.87 3.39 -1.91
N THR A 141 13.02 4.70 -1.69
CA THR A 141 13.61 5.23 -0.47
C THR A 141 12.55 6.06 0.26
N PRO A 142 12.13 5.69 1.47
CA PRO A 142 12.55 4.52 2.25
C PRO A 142 12.10 3.19 1.64
N LYS A 143 12.83 2.09 1.93
CA LYS A 143 12.60 0.75 1.36
C LYS A 143 11.19 0.20 1.62
N LYS A 144 10.60 0.52 2.78
CA LYS A 144 9.22 0.14 3.12
C LYS A 144 8.32 1.37 3.05
N THR A 145 7.42 1.40 2.12
CA THR A 145 6.35 2.39 1.99
C THR A 145 5.00 1.69 1.93
N LEU A 146 3.94 2.43 2.25
CA LEU A 146 2.55 2.05 1.97
C LEU A 146 1.94 2.93 0.88
N GLU A 147 2.76 3.77 0.23
CA GLU A 147 2.32 4.51 -0.94
C GLU A 147 2.08 3.55 -2.09
N GLU A 148 1.05 3.79 -2.84
CA GLU A 148 0.75 3.03 -4.05
C GLU A 148 1.71 3.45 -5.16
N ILE A 149 2.50 2.50 -5.65
CA ILE A 149 3.45 2.71 -6.74
C ILE A 149 2.88 2.07 -7.99
N THR A 150 2.80 2.82 -9.06
CA THR A 150 2.22 2.37 -10.33
C THR A 150 3.13 2.69 -11.50
N TRP A 151 2.90 1.99 -12.60
CA TRP A 151 3.62 2.14 -13.87
C TRP A 151 2.74 2.83 -14.91
N ASN A 152 3.37 3.44 -15.88
CA ASN A 152 2.71 4.01 -17.05
C ASN A 152 3.63 3.98 -18.27
N SER A 153 3.08 3.67 -19.42
CA SER A 153 3.70 3.86 -20.73
C SER A 153 3.23 5.19 -21.34
N SER A 154 4.06 5.82 -22.12
CA SER A 154 3.69 7.03 -22.87
C SER A 154 3.11 6.73 -24.26
N ASN A 155 3.22 5.47 -24.71
CA ASN A 155 2.66 5.00 -25.96
C ASN A 155 2.42 3.49 -25.88
N ASP A 156 1.16 3.11 -25.74
CA ASP A 156 0.75 1.72 -25.55
C ASP A 156 0.75 0.90 -26.87
N ASP A 157 0.86 1.57 -28.02
CA ASP A 157 1.04 0.90 -29.32
C ASP A 157 2.48 0.34 -29.40
N VAL A 158 3.45 1.11 -28.95
CA VAL A 158 4.86 0.68 -28.95
C VAL A 158 5.17 -0.32 -27.84
N ALA A 159 4.69 -0.03 -26.61
CA ALA A 159 4.87 -0.94 -25.48
C ALA A 159 3.86 -0.66 -24.36
N THR A 160 3.32 -1.71 -23.77
CA THR A 160 2.49 -1.66 -22.56
C THR A 160 3.26 -2.11 -21.35
N ILE A 161 2.83 -1.66 -20.18
CA ILE A 161 3.38 -2.11 -18.90
C ILE A 161 2.25 -2.38 -17.89
N SER A 162 2.27 -3.56 -17.27
CA SER A 162 1.29 -3.94 -16.26
C SER A 162 1.57 -3.28 -14.90
N GLU A 163 0.63 -3.39 -13.95
CA GLU A 163 0.80 -2.87 -12.58
C GLU A 163 1.97 -3.51 -11.83
N ASP A 164 2.28 -4.77 -12.11
CA ASP A 164 3.43 -5.53 -11.56
C ASP A 164 4.72 -5.26 -12.31
N GLY A 165 4.72 -4.43 -13.35
CA GLY A 165 5.91 -4.03 -14.08
C GLY A 165 6.32 -4.99 -15.20
N LEU A 166 5.41 -5.84 -15.69
CA LEU A 166 5.65 -6.63 -16.90
C LEU A 166 5.49 -5.72 -18.12
N LEU A 167 6.63 -5.42 -18.76
CA LEU A 167 6.73 -4.62 -19.96
C LEU A 167 6.62 -5.52 -21.19
N THR A 168 5.62 -5.28 -22.04
CA THR A 168 5.43 -5.99 -23.33
C THR A 168 5.73 -5.06 -24.47
N ILE A 169 6.65 -5.45 -25.36
CA ILE A 169 7.01 -4.67 -26.54
C ILE A 169 6.16 -5.12 -27.72
N LYS A 170 5.42 -4.19 -28.32
CA LYS A 170 4.49 -4.45 -29.42
C LYS A 170 5.07 -4.05 -30.77
N GLU A 171 5.68 -2.86 -30.82
CA GLU A 171 6.17 -2.29 -32.06
C GLU A 171 7.55 -1.66 -31.89
N LYS A 172 8.23 -1.47 -33.02
CA LYS A 172 9.47 -0.70 -33.09
C LYS A 172 9.19 0.79 -32.89
N GLY A 173 9.92 1.43 -31.98
CA GLY A 173 9.70 2.84 -31.72
C GLY A 173 10.49 3.38 -30.54
N LYS A 174 10.02 4.54 -30.02
CA LYS A 174 10.55 5.18 -28.82
C LYS A 174 9.40 5.39 -27.84
N VAL A 175 9.55 4.90 -26.63
CA VAL A 175 8.54 5.02 -25.57
C VAL A 175 9.18 5.43 -24.24
N LYS A 176 8.43 6.14 -23.42
CA LYS A 176 8.82 6.49 -22.04
C LYS A 176 8.06 5.61 -21.09
N ILE A 177 8.76 4.87 -20.26
CA ILE A 177 8.16 4.12 -19.15
C ILE A 177 8.40 4.90 -17.86
N THR A 178 7.32 5.14 -17.12
CA THR A 178 7.32 5.91 -15.89
C THR A 178 6.79 5.06 -14.75
N VAL A 179 7.50 5.03 -13.64
CA VAL A 179 7.04 4.52 -12.36
C VAL A 179 6.85 5.68 -11.39
N TYR A 180 5.74 5.74 -10.68
CA TYR A 180 5.46 6.88 -9.78
C TYR A 180 4.61 6.49 -8.58
N SER A 181 4.73 7.28 -7.50
CA SER A 181 3.84 7.22 -6.35
C SER A 181 2.58 8.05 -6.60
N LYS A 182 1.40 7.47 -6.38
CA LYS A 182 0.12 8.19 -6.48
C LYS A 182 -0.01 9.30 -5.42
N GLU A 183 0.58 9.13 -4.23
CA GLU A 183 0.45 10.06 -3.12
C GLU A 183 1.43 11.23 -3.22
N THR A 184 2.73 10.93 -3.32
CA THR A 184 3.77 12.00 -3.31
C THR A 184 4.11 12.54 -4.69
N LYS A 185 3.63 11.88 -5.76
CA LYS A 185 3.98 12.21 -7.15
C LYS A 185 5.47 12.08 -7.49
N VAL A 186 6.25 11.49 -6.58
CA VAL A 186 7.64 11.13 -6.88
C VAL A 186 7.64 10.11 -8.00
N LYS A 187 8.41 10.38 -9.05
CA LYS A 187 8.45 9.54 -10.26
C LYS A 187 9.87 9.30 -10.76
N LYS A 188 10.02 8.22 -11.51
CA LYS A 188 11.21 7.93 -12.30
C LYS A 188 10.77 7.52 -13.70
N THR A 189 11.25 8.25 -14.69
CA THR A 189 10.99 7.99 -16.12
C THR A 189 12.29 7.62 -16.81
N TYR A 190 12.22 6.70 -17.75
CA TYR A 190 13.31 6.39 -18.65
C TYR A 190 12.78 6.16 -20.07
N LYS A 191 13.63 6.45 -21.05
CA LYS A 191 13.34 6.27 -22.46
C LYS A 191 13.79 4.88 -22.88
N ILE A 192 12.98 4.20 -23.64
CA ILE A 192 13.29 2.93 -24.30
C ILE A 192 13.24 3.16 -25.81
N LYS A 193 14.18 2.59 -26.52
CA LYS A 193 14.13 2.36 -27.95
C LYS A 193 13.88 0.85 -28.16
N THR A 194 12.82 0.53 -28.87
CA THR A 194 12.48 -0.86 -29.22
C THR A 194 12.99 -1.17 -30.63
N GLU A 195 13.36 -2.41 -30.85
CA GLU A 195 14.01 -2.86 -32.08
C GLU A 195 13.37 -4.17 -32.53
N GLU A 196 13.44 -4.43 -33.84
CA GLU A 196 13.09 -5.77 -34.35
C GLU A 196 14.08 -6.80 -33.84
N VAL A 197 13.62 -8.04 -33.69
CA VAL A 197 14.50 -9.15 -33.37
C VAL A 197 15.50 -9.27 -34.50
N PRO A 198 16.82 -9.30 -34.22
CA PRO A 198 17.81 -9.48 -35.26
C PRO A 198 17.52 -10.74 -36.06
N GLN A 199 17.49 -10.61 -37.36
CA GLN A 199 17.35 -11.74 -38.31
C GLN A 199 18.67 -12.03 -38.97
N ILE A 200 18.97 -13.30 -39.09
CA ILE A 200 20.12 -13.76 -39.90
C ILE A 200 19.57 -14.18 -41.26
N SER A 201 20.07 -13.57 -42.30
CA SER A 201 19.79 -13.98 -43.67
C SER A 201 21.01 -14.65 -44.26
N PHE A 202 20.82 -15.73 -45.01
CA PHE A 202 21.87 -16.41 -45.74
C PHE A 202 21.96 -15.88 -47.18
N LYS A 203 23.16 -15.84 -47.71
CA LYS A 203 23.46 -15.31 -49.07
C LYS A 203 22.63 -15.94 -50.18
N ASN A 204 22.11 -17.14 -49.96
CA ASN A 204 21.33 -17.93 -50.95
C ASN A 204 19.82 -17.85 -50.72
N GLY A 205 19.32 -16.81 -50.03
CA GLY A 205 17.89 -16.58 -49.90
C GLY A 205 17.17 -17.38 -48.81
N ASN A 206 17.87 -18.26 -48.09
CA ASN A 206 17.30 -18.97 -46.95
C ASN A 206 17.24 -18.04 -45.74
N LYS A 207 16.05 -17.86 -45.14
CA LYS A 207 15.84 -17.06 -43.93
C LYS A 207 15.87 -17.96 -42.71
N ALA A 208 16.71 -17.64 -41.73
CA ALA A 208 16.65 -18.27 -40.42
C ALA A 208 16.09 -17.28 -39.41
N THR A 209 15.06 -17.68 -38.66
CA THR A 209 14.54 -16.91 -37.51
C THR A 209 15.31 -17.34 -36.29
N VAL A 210 16.00 -16.40 -35.65
CA VAL A 210 16.73 -16.64 -34.42
C VAL A 210 15.85 -16.22 -33.26
N LYS A 211 15.44 -17.17 -32.38
CA LYS A 211 14.80 -16.86 -31.13
C LYS A 211 15.86 -16.42 -30.14
N TYR A 212 15.70 -15.20 -29.60
CA TYR A 212 16.55 -14.66 -28.54
C TYR A 212 16.22 -15.33 -27.22
N GLY A 213 17.13 -16.09 -26.65
CA GLY A 213 17.07 -16.58 -25.28
C GLY A 213 17.75 -15.61 -24.32
N ASN A 214 17.49 -15.76 -23.04
CA ASN A 214 18.05 -14.89 -21.98
C ASN A 214 19.60 -14.95 -21.85
N ASN A 215 20.30 -15.82 -22.57
CA ASN A 215 21.71 -16.08 -22.43
C ASN A 215 22.49 -15.95 -23.76
N TYR A 216 22.13 -15.02 -24.63
CA TYR A 216 22.91 -14.72 -25.86
C TYR A 216 23.41 -15.94 -26.67
N GLN A 217 22.82 -17.12 -26.54
CA GLN A 217 23.14 -18.27 -27.35
C GLN A 217 22.30 -18.19 -28.62
N ILE A 218 22.99 -17.98 -29.74
CA ILE A 218 22.40 -18.10 -31.06
C ILE A 218 22.54 -19.58 -31.45
N VAL A 219 21.45 -20.33 -31.41
CA VAL A 219 21.41 -21.70 -31.91
C VAL A 219 20.99 -21.63 -33.36
N LEU A 220 21.94 -21.83 -34.27
CA LEU A 220 21.68 -21.96 -35.70
C LEU A 220 21.32 -23.41 -36.02
N GLN A 221 20.05 -23.68 -36.31
CA GLN A 221 19.65 -24.94 -36.95
C GLN A 221 19.69 -24.74 -38.47
N TYR A 222 20.59 -25.40 -39.13
CA TYR A 222 20.72 -25.38 -40.60
C TYR A 222 20.65 -26.79 -41.14
N THR A 223 20.02 -26.89 -42.30
CA THR A 223 19.81 -28.17 -42.97
C THR A 223 20.73 -28.38 -44.20
N ASN A 224 21.62 -27.41 -44.54
CA ASN A 224 22.55 -27.54 -45.68
C ASN A 224 23.89 -26.81 -45.51
N HIS A 225 24.91 -27.31 -46.18
CA HIS A 225 26.34 -27.23 -45.87
C HIS A 225 27.14 -25.97 -46.26
N ASP A 226 26.54 -24.86 -46.65
CA ASP A 226 27.33 -23.72 -47.16
C ASP A 226 27.20 -22.47 -46.27
N ILE A 227 27.84 -22.47 -45.11
CA ILE A 227 28.05 -21.26 -44.28
C ILE A 227 29.44 -20.72 -44.57
N GLU A 228 29.56 -19.74 -45.46
CA GLU A 228 30.87 -19.13 -45.75
C GLU A 228 31.31 -18.09 -44.71
N LYS A 229 30.42 -17.36 -44.07
CA LYS A 229 30.78 -16.36 -43.07
C LYS A 229 29.60 -15.88 -42.23
N ILE A 230 29.77 -15.86 -40.92
CA ILE A 230 28.86 -15.16 -39.97
C ILE A 230 29.50 -13.84 -39.60
N GLN A 231 28.84 -12.71 -39.87
CA GLN A 231 29.25 -11.38 -39.41
C GLN A 231 28.29 -10.91 -38.32
N TYR A 232 28.83 -10.58 -37.15
CA TYR A 232 28.12 -9.89 -36.09
C TYR A 232 28.29 -8.38 -36.25
N LYS A 233 27.22 -7.64 -36.29
CA LYS A 233 27.23 -6.17 -36.19
C LYS A 233 26.66 -5.73 -34.86
#